data_5f41163594f9a8f9dafb99d91c65c5e6
#
_entry.id   5f41163594f9a8f9dafb99d91c65c5e6
#
_cell.length_a   1.000
_cell.length_b   1.000
_cell.length_c   1.000
_cell.angle_alpha   90.00
_cell.angle_beta   90.00
_cell.angle_gamma   90.00
#
_symmetry.space_group_name_H-M   'P 1'
#
loop_
_entity.id
_entity.type
_entity.pdbx_description
1 polymer ?
#
loop_
_entity_poly.entity_id
_entity_poly.type
_entity_poly.pdbx_seq_one_letter_code
_entity_poly.pdbx_strand_id
1 'polypeptide(L)'
;MLGRVCILLMDSMGIGASLDADRYGDAGANTFAHIHQACNEGRADKDGLRKGPLNIPYLTSLGLYQAALASSGIRLIDLSTVTPPRGYYGYAVEQSLGKDTPSGHWELAGVPVTFDWGYFPDQENCFPKKLIDELIKKANLPGVLGEKHASGTKIIDELGEEHIRSGKPIVYTSADSVFQIAAHEESFGLSRLLEICEIARDLVDDYQIGRVIARPFIGKPGSFSRTGNRRDYATLPPAPTLLDFLKEAGREVIAIGKIADIFAHQGITQEIKADGNKALFDATLTAMETAPPGSLVFTNFVDFDSSYGHRRDVAGYAHALEQFDQRLPELFKLLKADDLVVLAADHGCDPTFPGSDHTREHIPVLVYGEKLSSRFIGRRDSFADVGQSLAEHLNLAPLLHGVSFMGEDTHK
;
A
#
# COMPACT_ATOMS: atom_id res chain seq x y z
N MET A 1 -8.25 -28.78 -9.86
CA MET A 1 -7.59 -27.73 -10.71
C MET A 1 -6.99 -26.72 -9.77
N LEU A 2 -5.92 -26.02 -10.15
CA LEU A 2 -5.40 -24.92 -9.33
C LEU A 2 -6.48 -23.83 -9.22
N GLY A 3 -6.75 -23.39 -8.00
CA GLY A 3 -7.62 -22.23 -7.76
C GLY A 3 -6.94 -20.93 -8.17
N ARG A 4 -7.73 -19.87 -8.30
CA ARG A 4 -7.24 -18.50 -8.43
C ARG A 4 -7.16 -17.88 -7.03
N VAL A 5 -6.33 -16.89 -6.88
CA VAL A 5 -6.27 -16.09 -5.65
C VAL A 5 -6.67 -14.64 -5.97
N CYS A 6 -7.51 -14.06 -5.13
CA CYS A 6 -7.85 -12.65 -5.17
C CYS A 6 -7.46 -12.00 -3.84
N ILE A 7 -6.51 -11.06 -3.86
CA ILE A 7 -6.16 -10.24 -2.70
C ILE A 7 -6.91 -8.91 -2.81
N LEU A 8 -7.76 -8.62 -1.84
CA LEU A 8 -8.40 -7.34 -1.62
C LEU A 8 -7.66 -6.63 -0.48
N LEU A 9 -6.76 -5.74 -0.81
CA LEU A 9 -5.99 -5.02 0.18
C LEU A 9 -6.73 -3.72 0.53
N MET A 10 -7.27 -3.67 1.75
CA MET A 10 -7.88 -2.48 2.34
C MET A 10 -6.77 -1.58 2.89
N ASP A 11 -6.24 -0.70 2.05
CA ASP A 11 -5.10 0.17 2.37
C ASP A 11 -5.33 0.89 3.71
N SER A 12 -4.38 0.76 4.63
CA SER A 12 -4.41 1.36 5.97
C SER A 12 -5.44 0.81 6.97
N MET A 13 -6.03 -0.38 6.75
CA MET A 13 -7.04 -0.95 7.64
C MET A 13 -6.40 -1.70 8.84
N GLY A 14 -5.78 -0.97 9.76
CA GLY A 14 -5.25 -1.53 11.00
C GLY A 14 -6.35 -1.95 11.99
N ILE A 15 -6.02 -2.91 12.86
CA ILE A 15 -6.94 -3.46 13.88
C ILE A 15 -6.35 -3.49 15.29
N GLY A 16 -5.44 -2.57 15.58
CA GLY A 16 -4.84 -2.38 16.91
C GLY A 16 -3.34 -2.16 16.85
N ALA A 17 -2.84 -1.31 17.73
CA ALA A 17 -1.42 -0.96 17.82
C ALA A 17 -0.51 -2.20 17.94
N SER A 18 0.53 -2.26 17.14
CA SER A 18 1.59 -3.26 17.26
C SER A 18 2.34 -3.09 18.58
N LEU A 19 3.03 -4.15 19.02
CA LEU A 19 3.80 -4.14 20.28
C LEU A 19 4.94 -3.10 20.30
N ASP A 20 5.41 -2.70 19.13
CA ASP A 20 6.46 -1.69 18.92
C ASP A 20 5.92 -0.31 18.49
N ALA A 21 4.61 -0.11 18.54
CA ALA A 21 3.95 1.14 18.10
C ALA A 21 4.44 2.38 18.86
N ASP A 22 4.91 2.22 20.09
CA ASP A 22 5.51 3.30 20.90
C ASP A 22 6.76 3.90 20.25
N ARG A 23 7.55 3.09 19.53
CA ARG A 23 8.74 3.56 18.79
C ARG A 23 8.40 4.51 17.65
N TYR A 24 7.16 4.40 17.13
CA TYR A 24 6.65 5.21 16.03
C TYR A 24 5.77 6.37 16.54
N GLY A 25 5.55 6.47 17.85
CA GLY A 25 4.61 7.43 18.43
C GLY A 25 3.13 7.05 18.28
N ASP A 26 2.86 5.79 17.94
CA ASP A 26 1.53 5.29 17.55
C ASP A 26 0.87 4.44 18.66
N ALA A 27 1.39 4.51 19.88
CA ALA A 27 0.80 3.80 21.01
C ALA A 27 -0.68 4.13 21.18
N GLY A 28 -1.53 3.11 21.17
CA GLY A 28 -2.98 3.24 21.28
C GLY A 28 -3.72 3.47 19.96
N ALA A 29 -3.04 3.54 18.82
CA ALA A 29 -3.72 3.59 17.52
C ALA A 29 -4.55 2.32 17.28
N ASN A 30 -5.75 2.49 16.71
CA ASN A 30 -6.62 1.37 16.34
C ASN A 30 -7.63 1.84 15.29
N THR A 31 -7.23 1.81 14.04
CA THR A 31 -8.02 2.32 12.92
C THR A 31 -9.45 1.77 12.93
N PHE A 32 -9.62 0.45 12.96
CA PHE A 32 -10.94 -0.17 12.92
C PHE A 32 -11.79 0.11 14.19
N ALA A 33 -11.19 -0.07 15.37
CA ALA A 33 -11.95 0.09 16.61
C ALA A 33 -12.41 1.54 16.81
N HIS A 34 -11.57 2.51 16.49
CA HIS A 34 -11.93 3.92 16.64
C HIS A 34 -12.97 4.38 15.63
N ILE A 35 -12.92 3.87 14.38
CA ILE A 35 -13.99 4.10 13.40
C ILE A 35 -15.30 3.50 13.89
N HIS A 36 -15.29 2.23 14.35
CA HIS A 36 -16.47 1.57 14.91
C HIS A 36 -17.07 2.34 16.08
N GLN A 37 -16.22 2.76 17.03
CA GLN A 37 -16.64 3.54 18.18
C GLN A 37 -17.23 4.89 17.76
N ALA A 38 -16.60 5.59 16.84
CA ALA A 38 -17.11 6.87 16.32
C ALA A 38 -18.48 6.72 15.66
N CYS A 39 -18.73 5.60 14.95
CA CYS A 39 -20.05 5.29 14.40
C CYS A 39 -21.11 5.09 15.50
N ASN A 40 -20.79 4.31 16.54
CA ASN A 40 -21.72 4.05 17.64
C ASN A 40 -22.05 5.29 18.47
N GLU A 41 -21.12 6.23 18.56
CA GLU A 41 -21.27 7.50 19.28
C GLU A 41 -21.88 8.61 18.40
N GLY A 42 -22.18 8.34 17.13
CA GLY A 42 -22.70 9.32 16.19
C GLY A 42 -21.68 10.36 15.71
N ARG A 43 -20.40 10.23 16.09
CA ARG A 43 -19.31 11.13 15.63
C ARG A 43 -18.94 10.94 14.15
N ALA A 44 -19.29 9.79 13.59
CA ALA A 44 -19.13 9.49 12.17
C ALA A 44 -20.44 9.73 11.38
N ASP A 45 -21.46 10.34 11.98
CA ASP A 45 -22.68 10.70 11.25
C ASP A 45 -22.43 11.95 10.39
N LYS A 46 -22.82 11.86 9.14
CA LYS A 46 -22.68 12.94 8.15
C LYS A 46 -23.88 12.96 7.22
N ASP A 47 -24.61 14.06 7.20
CA ASP A 47 -25.80 14.20 6.37
C ASP A 47 -25.49 13.94 4.89
N GLY A 48 -26.36 13.14 4.26
CA GLY A 48 -26.19 12.75 2.84
C GLY A 48 -25.10 11.69 2.60
N LEU A 49 -24.37 11.24 3.62
CA LEU A 49 -23.32 10.22 3.47
C LEU A 49 -23.64 8.93 4.24
N ARG A 50 -23.69 8.99 5.58
CA ARG A 50 -24.00 7.85 6.44
C ARG A 50 -24.52 8.28 7.81
N LYS A 51 -25.23 7.36 8.51
CA LYS A 51 -25.70 7.56 9.89
C LYS A 51 -25.78 6.23 10.66
N GLY A 52 -25.58 6.31 11.97
CA GLY A 52 -25.78 5.20 12.91
C GLY A 52 -24.56 4.26 13.01
N PRO A 53 -24.73 3.09 13.63
CA PRO A 53 -23.69 2.09 13.82
C PRO A 53 -23.06 1.64 12.49
N LEU A 54 -21.80 1.19 12.53
CA LEU A 54 -21.09 0.66 11.37
C LEU A 54 -21.75 -0.63 10.88
N ASN A 55 -22.14 -0.65 9.60
CA ASN A 55 -22.88 -1.76 8.99
C ASN A 55 -22.03 -2.51 7.96
N ILE A 56 -21.34 -3.58 8.42
CA ILE A 56 -20.41 -4.39 7.64
C ILE A 56 -20.66 -5.90 7.83
N PRO A 57 -21.85 -6.41 7.46
CA PRO A 57 -22.25 -7.78 7.76
C PRO A 57 -21.37 -8.84 7.13
N TYR A 58 -20.81 -8.61 5.93
CA TYR A 58 -19.98 -9.59 5.25
C TYR A 58 -18.59 -9.67 5.86
N LEU A 59 -17.91 -8.56 6.14
CA LEU A 59 -16.65 -8.54 6.89
C LEU A 59 -16.83 -9.14 8.30
N THR A 60 -17.98 -8.88 8.95
CA THR A 60 -18.36 -9.54 10.20
C THR A 60 -18.42 -11.06 10.02
N SER A 61 -19.06 -11.54 8.97
CA SER A 61 -19.17 -12.97 8.66
C SER A 61 -17.85 -13.64 8.28
N LEU A 62 -16.83 -12.86 7.92
CA LEU A 62 -15.48 -13.32 7.66
C LEU A 62 -14.58 -13.30 8.90
N GLY A 63 -15.06 -12.77 10.04
CA GLY A 63 -14.34 -12.80 11.30
C GLY A 63 -13.54 -11.54 11.63
N LEU A 64 -13.81 -10.39 10.99
CA LEU A 64 -13.07 -9.16 11.25
C LEU A 64 -13.14 -8.73 12.73
N TYR A 65 -14.32 -8.81 13.38
CA TYR A 65 -14.45 -8.47 14.78
C TYR A 65 -13.72 -9.45 15.72
N GLN A 66 -13.68 -10.74 15.37
CA GLN A 66 -12.91 -11.74 16.11
C GLN A 66 -11.41 -11.50 15.99
N ALA A 67 -10.93 -11.17 14.78
CA ALA A 67 -9.54 -10.80 14.52
C ALA A 67 -9.16 -9.53 15.29
N ALA A 68 -10.00 -8.49 15.26
CA ALA A 68 -9.78 -7.24 15.99
C ALA A 68 -9.76 -7.46 17.52
N LEU A 69 -10.66 -8.29 18.06
CA LEU A 69 -10.65 -8.67 19.48
C LEU A 69 -9.36 -9.40 19.86
N ALA A 70 -8.93 -10.36 19.02
CA ALA A 70 -7.71 -11.11 19.27
C ALA A 70 -6.44 -10.23 19.20
N SER A 71 -6.42 -9.24 18.30
CA SER A 71 -5.34 -8.28 18.13
C SER A 71 -5.22 -7.29 19.28
N SER A 72 -6.32 -6.61 19.63
CA SER A 72 -6.33 -5.47 20.54
C SER A 72 -6.87 -5.76 21.96
N GLY A 73 -7.54 -6.89 22.16
CA GLY A 73 -8.27 -7.18 23.38
C GLY A 73 -9.58 -6.38 23.56
N ILE A 74 -9.93 -5.50 22.62
CA ILE A 74 -11.10 -4.63 22.70
C ILE A 74 -12.32 -5.33 22.10
N ARG A 75 -13.35 -5.56 22.91
CA ARG A 75 -14.62 -6.12 22.44
C ARG A 75 -15.51 -5.00 21.88
N LEU A 76 -15.68 -4.99 20.57
CA LEU A 76 -16.48 -3.98 19.87
C LEU A 76 -17.96 -4.33 19.75
N ILE A 77 -18.28 -5.63 19.65
CA ILE A 77 -19.65 -6.15 19.56
C ILE A 77 -19.81 -7.39 20.45
N ASP A 78 -21.04 -7.80 20.68
CA ASP A 78 -21.31 -9.09 21.31
C ASP A 78 -21.17 -10.22 20.29
N LEU A 79 -20.04 -10.91 20.34
CA LEU A 79 -19.71 -12.01 19.42
C LEU A 79 -20.61 -13.23 19.57
N SER A 80 -21.37 -13.35 20.68
CA SER A 80 -22.32 -14.45 20.85
C SER A 80 -23.56 -14.32 19.96
N THR A 81 -23.81 -13.12 19.44
CA THR A 81 -24.95 -12.82 18.56
C THR A 81 -24.65 -12.99 17.08
N VAL A 82 -23.37 -13.23 16.70
CA VAL A 82 -22.97 -13.41 15.31
C VAL A 82 -22.69 -14.88 15.00
N THR A 83 -22.95 -15.27 13.75
CA THR A 83 -22.63 -16.62 13.28
C THR A 83 -21.11 -16.85 13.28
N PRO A 84 -20.63 -18.11 13.46
CA PRO A 84 -19.22 -18.42 13.33
C PRO A 84 -18.65 -17.91 12.00
N PRO A 85 -17.41 -17.41 11.99
CA PRO A 85 -16.80 -16.89 10.77
C PRO A 85 -16.75 -17.91 9.64
N ARG A 86 -16.82 -17.42 8.41
CA ARG A 86 -16.71 -18.23 7.19
C ARG A 86 -15.26 -18.17 6.69
N GLY A 87 -14.55 -19.30 6.76
CA GLY A 87 -13.15 -19.37 6.34
C GLY A 87 -12.16 -19.09 7.48
N TYR A 88 -10.95 -18.69 7.12
CA TYR A 88 -9.89 -18.45 8.10
C TYR A 88 -9.84 -16.98 8.51
N TYR A 89 -9.57 -16.74 9.78
CA TYR A 89 -9.47 -15.37 10.33
C TYR A 89 -8.41 -15.30 11.43
N GLY A 90 -7.73 -14.18 11.48
CA GLY A 90 -6.70 -13.85 12.46
C GLY A 90 -6.09 -12.48 12.17
N TYR A 91 -4.91 -12.26 12.69
CA TYR A 91 -4.19 -11.00 12.49
C TYR A 91 -2.70 -11.23 12.32
N ALA A 92 -2.02 -10.29 11.67
CA ALA A 92 -0.58 -10.35 11.45
C ALA A 92 0.13 -9.12 12.00
N VAL A 93 1.39 -9.37 12.41
CA VAL A 93 2.33 -8.36 12.93
C VAL A 93 3.32 -8.04 11.82
N GLU A 94 3.63 -6.76 11.61
CA GLU A 94 4.63 -6.34 10.65
C GLU A 94 6.05 -6.55 11.17
N GLN A 95 6.90 -7.21 10.38
CA GLN A 95 8.32 -7.37 10.64
C GLN A 95 9.17 -6.28 9.98
N SER A 96 8.64 -5.67 8.92
CA SER A 96 9.31 -4.54 8.27
C SER A 96 9.51 -3.39 9.25
N LEU A 97 10.63 -2.66 9.10
CA LEU A 97 10.95 -1.53 9.98
C LEU A 97 10.18 -0.26 9.61
N GLY A 98 9.58 -0.21 8.42
CA GLY A 98 8.67 0.87 7.99
C GLY A 98 7.24 0.67 8.48
N LYS A 99 6.41 1.67 8.27
CA LYS A 99 4.94 1.62 8.35
C LYS A 99 4.34 2.24 7.09
N ASP A 100 5.04 2.07 5.99
CA ASP A 100 4.72 2.63 4.67
C ASP A 100 4.15 1.57 3.75
N THR A 101 3.38 2.02 2.77
CA THR A 101 2.69 1.17 1.80
C THR A 101 3.61 0.13 1.11
N PRO A 102 4.81 0.50 0.59
CA PRO A 102 5.71 -0.50 0.01
C PRO A 102 6.13 -1.59 1.00
N SER A 103 6.53 -1.22 2.21
CA SER A 103 6.98 -2.17 3.25
C SER A 103 5.90 -3.20 3.57
N GLY A 104 4.66 -2.77 3.82
CA GLY A 104 3.55 -3.67 4.13
C GLY A 104 3.17 -4.58 2.95
N HIS A 105 3.10 -4.03 1.73
CA HIS A 105 2.77 -4.81 0.53
C HIS A 105 3.84 -5.86 0.20
N TRP A 106 5.12 -5.49 0.27
CA TRP A 106 6.22 -6.41 -0.03
C TRP A 106 6.30 -7.52 1.02
N GLU A 107 6.12 -7.18 2.29
CA GLU A 107 6.08 -8.18 3.35
C GLU A 107 4.89 -9.13 3.16
N LEU A 108 3.69 -8.61 2.85
CA LEU A 108 2.51 -9.45 2.55
C LEU A 108 2.78 -10.40 1.37
N ALA A 109 3.59 -9.99 0.41
CA ALA A 109 4.04 -10.81 -0.72
C ALA A 109 5.30 -11.66 -0.42
N GLY A 110 5.71 -11.78 0.84
CA GLY A 110 6.77 -12.67 1.31
C GLY A 110 8.16 -12.04 1.46
N VAL A 111 8.27 -10.70 1.43
CA VAL A 111 9.57 -9.99 1.50
C VAL A 111 9.53 -8.87 2.54
N PRO A 112 9.81 -9.14 3.82
CA PRO A 112 9.93 -8.11 4.85
C PRO A 112 11.09 -7.14 4.55
N VAL A 113 10.86 -5.85 4.81
CA VAL A 113 11.87 -4.78 4.70
C VAL A 113 12.54 -4.61 6.06
N THR A 114 13.69 -5.27 6.24
CA THR A 114 14.42 -5.32 7.52
C THR A 114 15.55 -4.30 7.62
N PHE A 115 15.56 -3.31 6.76
CA PHE A 115 16.49 -2.17 6.78
C PHE A 115 15.70 -0.87 6.90
N ASP A 116 16.34 0.14 7.48
CA ASP A 116 15.76 1.47 7.56
C ASP A 116 15.83 2.17 6.21
N TRP A 117 14.74 2.83 5.81
CA TRP A 117 14.79 3.74 4.68
C TRP A 117 15.76 4.88 4.96
N GLY A 118 16.49 5.29 3.93
CA GLY A 118 17.33 6.47 3.99
C GLY A 118 16.50 7.76 3.90
N TYR A 119 16.94 8.78 4.59
CA TYR A 119 16.35 10.12 4.54
C TYR A 119 17.45 11.15 4.36
N PHE A 120 17.16 12.18 3.59
CA PHE A 120 18.06 13.32 3.51
C PHE A 120 17.76 14.30 4.65
N PRO A 121 18.78 14.88 5.30
CA PRO A 121 18.58 15.78 6.43
C PRO A 121 17.86 17.07 6.00
N ASP A 122 17.05 17.65 6.89
CA ASP A 122 16.37 18.95 6.65
C ASP A 122 17.36 20.10 6.86
N GLN A 123 18.13 20.37 5.81
CA GLN A 123 19.15 21.45 5.78
C GLN A 123 19.41 21.89 4.34
N GLU A 124 20.09 23.01 4.17
CA GLU A 124 20.62 23.40 2.85
C GLU A 124 21.75 22.43 2.43
N ASN A 125 21.87 22.16 1.13
CA ASN A 125 22.77 21.16 0.56
C ASN A 125 22.57 19.79 1.24
N CYS A 126 21.31 19.37 1.35
CA CYS A 126 20.90 18.17 2.06
C CYS A 126 21.40 16.86 1.43
N PHE A 127 21.79 16.88 0.16
CA PHE A 127 22.24 15.69 -0.55
C PHE A 127 23.75 15.46 -0.37
N PRO A 128 24.19 14.19 -0.24
CA PRO A 128 25.63 13.88 -0.27
C PRO A 128 26.28 14.40 -1.54
N LYS A 129 27.41 15.14 -1.38
CA LYS A 129 28.12 15.71 -2.52
C LYS A 129 28.47 14.67 -3.59
N LYS A 130 28.85 13.45 -3.18
CA LYS A 130 29.15 12.34 -4.09
C LYS A 130 27.95 12.01 -4.99
N LEU A 131 26.72 11.95 -4.42
CA LEU A 131 25.49 11.67 -5.17
C LEU A 131 25.26 12.72 -6.26
N ILE A 132 25.37 13.99 -5.90
CA ILE A 132 25.14 15.10 -6.85
C ILE A 132 26.23 15.15 -7.94
N ASP A 133 27.51 14.98 -7.57
CA ASP A 133 28.61 14.95 -8.54
C ASP A 133 28.45 13.79 -9.54
N GLU A 134 28.04 12.61 -9.08
CA GLU A 134 27.79 11.44 -9.95
C GLU A 134 26.57 11.63 -10.84
N LEU A 135 25.50 12.21 -10.32
CA LEU A 135 24.32 12.54 -11.12
C LEU A 135 24.65 13.52 -12.25
N ILE A 136 25.34 14.61 -11.91
CA ILE A 136 25.80 15.62 -12.91
C ILE A 136 26.66 14.95 -13.97
N LYS A 137 27.61 14.11 -13.57
CA LYS A 137 28.50 13.41 -14.49
C LYS A 137 27.80 12.40 -15.38
N LYS A 138 27.01 11.48 -14.78
CA LYS A 138 26.35 10.40 -15.54
C LYS A 138 25.25 10.94 -16.46
N ALA A 139 24.51 11.93 -15.99
CA ALA A 139 23.46 12.55 -16.77
C ALA A 139 23.94 13.72 -17.66
N ASN A 140 25.27 14.02 -17.69
CA ASN A 140 25.85 15.11 -18.47
C ASN A 140 25.09 16.45 -18.27
N LEU A 141 24.93 16.85 -17.01
CA LEU A 141 24.21 18.07 -16.62
C LEU A 141 25.18 19.26 -16.45
N PRO A 142 24.73 20.50 -16.70
CA PRO A 142 25.50 21.70 -16.40
C PRO A 142 25.61 21.98 -14.88
N GLY A 143 24.91 21.21 -14.06
CA GLY A 143 24.76 21.33 -12.61
C GLY A 143 23.33 21.05 -12.19
N VAL A 144 23.02 21.29 -10.93
CA VAL A 144 21.67 21.18 -10.37
C VAL A 144 21.30 22.46 -9.62
N LEU A 145 20.02 22.63 -9.28
CA LEU A 145 19.46 23.70 -8.46
C LEU A 145 18.71 23.08 -7.28
N GLY A 146 18.54 23.80 -6.20
CA GLY A 146 17.72 23.40 -5.03
C GLY A 146 18.55 22.78 -3.93
N GLU A 147 18.69 21.46 -3.93
CA GLU A 147 19.44 20.69 -2.91
C GLU A 147 18.94 20.92 -1.47
N LYS A 148 17.61 21.01 -1.28
CA LYS A 148 16.98 21.27 0.02
C LYS A 148 15.62 20.59 0.18
N HIS A 149 15.11 20.58 1.41
CA HIS A 149 13.72 20.24 1.70
C HIS A 149 12.79 21.34 1.18
N ALA A 150 11.80 20.96 0.39
CA ALA A 150 10.83 21.92 -0.13
C ALA A 150 9.50 21.26 -0.55
N SER A 151 8.43 22.09 -0.53
CA SER A 151 7.22 21.80 -1.29
C SER A 151 7.50 21.98 -2.78
N GLY A 152 7.11 20.99 -3.59
CA GLY A 152 7.40 21.01 -5.02
C GLY A 152 6.77 22.19 -5.79
N THR A 153 5.66 22.77 -5.34
CA THR A 153 5.12 24.01 -5.93
C THR A 153 5.99 25.22 -5.61
N LYS A 154 6.34 25.37 -4.32
CA LYS A 154 7.18 26.51 -3.88
C LYS A 154 8.55 26.52 -4.53
N ILE A 155 9.21 25.36 -4.64
CA ILE A 155 10.56 25.31 -5.22
C ILE A 155 10.56 25.53 -6.73
N ILE A 156 9.48 25.13 -7.43
CA ILE A 156 9.30 25.42 -8.85
C ILE A 156 9.08 26.93 -9.06
N ASP A 157 8.28 27.58 -8.22
CA ASP A 157 8.07 29.04 -8.29
C ASP A 157 9.37 29.80 -7.99
N GLU A 158 10.18 29.31 -7.04
CA GLU A 158 11.45 29.93 -6.64
C GLU A 158 12.54 29.78 -7.71
N LEU A 159 12.70 28.59 -8.28
CA LEU A 159 13.87 28.23 -9.12
C LEU A 159 13.54 27.97 -10.59
N GLY A 160 12.28 27.99 -10.98
CA GLY A 160 11.84 27.64 -12.32
C GLY A 160 12.40 28.57 -13.41
N GLU A 161 12.52 29.86 -13.15
CA GLU A 161 13.13 30.83 -14.08
C GLU A 161 14.62 30.56 -14.28
N GLU A 162 15.36 30.33 -13.18
CA GLU A 162 16.78 29.98 -13.23
C GLU A 162 17.00 28.62 -13.92
N HIS A 163 16.11 27.64 -13.68
CA HIS A 163 16.12 26.36 -14.36
C HIS A 163 16.02 26.53 -15.89
N ILE A 164 15.05 27.31 -16.38
CA ILE A 164 14.86 27.58 -17.83
C ILE A 164 16.10 28.24 -18.42
N ARG A 165 16.68 29.23 -17.69
CA ARG A 165 17.86 30.00 -18.15
C ARG A 165 19.14 29.17 -18.18
N SER A 166 19.38 28.33 -17.16
CA SER A 166 20.62 27.61 -16.96
C SER A 166 20.64 26.20 -17.53
N GLY A 167 19.49 25.61 -17.77
CA GLY A 167 19.34 24.19 -18.13
C GLY A 167 19.66 23.22 -16.98
N LYS A 168 19.78 23.70 -15.74
CA LYS A 168 20.01 22.87 -14.55
C LYS A 168 18.70 22.36 -14.00
N PRO A 169 18.46 21.04 -13.85
CA PRO A 169 17.26 20.54 -13.20
C PRO A 169 17.22 20.92 -11.72
N ILE A 170 16.00 21.03 -11.16
CA ILE A 170 15.77 21.33 -9.74
C ILE A 170 15.70 20.03 -8.98
N VAL A 171 16.63 19.77 -8.05
CA VAL A 171 16.64 18.60 -7.17
C VAL A 171 16.25 19.01 -5.76
N TYR A 172 15.36 18.25 -5.13
CA TYR A 172 14.87 18.55 -3.78
C TYR A 172 14.30 17.29 -3.11
N THR A 173 14.05 17.35 -1.83
CA THR A 173 13.43 16.28 -1.05
C THR A 173 12.29 16.82 -0.18
N SER A 174 11.64 15.94 0.56
CA SER A 174 10.61 16.22 1.56
C SER A 174 10.84 15.35 2.79
N ALA A 175 9.86 15.27 3.70
CA ALA A 175 9.94 14.41 4.88
C ALA A 175 9.97 12.91 4.54
N ASP A 176 9.51 12.52 3.35
CA ASP A 176 9.54 11.13 2.89
C ASP A 176 10.94 10.71 2.42
N SER A 177 11.15 9.40 2.29
CA SER A 177 12.35 8.82 1.67
C SER A 177 12.32 9.00 0.14
N VAL A 178 12.57 10.21 -0.34
CA VAL A 178 12.42 10.56 -1.75
C VAL A 178 13.54 11.47 -2.26
N PHE A 179 13.89 11.29 -3.55
CA PHE A 179 14.71 12.21 -4.33
C PHE A 179 13.87 12.74 -5.49
N GLN A 180 13.58 14.02 -5.54
CA GLN A 180 12.66 14.60 -6.50
C GLN A 180 13.42 15.48 -7.50
N ILE A 181 13.08 15.35 -8.79
CA ILE A 181 13.67 16.13 -9.87
C ILE A 181 12.56 16.88 -10.62
N ALA A 182 12.56 18.21 -10.56
CA ALA A 182 11.64 19.02 -11.33
C ALA A 182 12.35 19.65 -12.55
N ALA A 183 11.66 19.62 -13.69
CA ALA A 183 12.11 20.27 -14.91
C ALA A 183 10.95 20.76 -15.78
N HIS A 184 11.18 21.81 -16.54
CA HIS A 184 10.21 22.41 -17.44
C HIS A 184 10.10 21.61 -18.74
N GLU A 185 8.91 21.13 -19.09
CA GLU A 185 8.70 20.22 -20.21
C GLU A 185 9.16 20.77 -21.57
N GLU A 186 8.88 22.06 -21.84
CA GLU A 186 9.16 22.65 -23.13
C GLU A 186 10.64 23.05 -23.31
N SER A 187 11.29 23.57 -22.27
CA SER A 187 12.68 24.05 -22.35
C SER A 187 13.74 23.00 -22.05
N PHE A 188 13.42 22.03 -21.18
CA PHE A 188 14.33 20.97 -20.79
C PHE A 188 14.02 19.63 -21.49
N GLY A 189 12.75 19.36 -21.72
CA GLY A 189 12.25 18.14 -22.34
C GLY A 189 11.81 17.07 -21.33
N LEU A 190 10.57 16.58 -21.51
CA LEU A 190 10.03 15.52 -20.66
C LEU A 190 10.87 14.24 -20.73
N SER A 191 11.23 13.78 -21.92
CA SER A 191 12.05 12.57 -22.09
C SER A 191 13.39 12.68 -21.38
N ARG A 192 14.01 13.87 -21.40
CA ARG A 192 15.28 14.12 -20.72
C ARG A 192 15.11 14.07 -19.19
N LEU A 193 14.03 14.63 -18.66
CA LEU A 193 13.71 14.52 -17.23
C LEU A 193 13.55 13.06 -16.81
N LEU A 194 12.82 12.25 -17.57
CA LEU A 194 12.60 10.83 -17.25
C LEU A 194 13.93 10.04 -17.28
N GLU A 195 14.77 10.24 -18.27
CA GLU A 195 16.12 9.64 -18.35
C GLU A 195 16.99 9.96 -17.12
N ILE A 196 16.98 11.21 -16.68
CA ILE A 196 17.73 11.63 -15.49
C ILE A 196 17.19 10.98 -14.22
N CYS A 197 15.87 10.81 -14.13
CA CYS A 197 15.25 10.12 -12.99
C CYS A 197 15.64 8.63 -12.95
N GLU A 198 15.78 7.96 -14.08
CA GLU A 198 16.28 6.58 -14.16
C GLU A 198 17.74 6.49 -13.67
N ILE A 199 18.61 7.39 -14.11
CA ILE A 199 20.00 7.48 -13.63
C ILE A 199 20.03 7.76 -12.12
N ALA A 200 19.17 8.68 -11.64
CA ALA A 200 19.09 9.02 -10.23
C ALA A 200 18.62 7.82 -9.40
N ARG A 201 17.67 6.99 -9.92
CA ARG A 201 17.18 5.80 -9.23
C ARG A 201 18.32 4.85 -8.87
N ASP A 202 19.18 4.54 -9.84
CA ASP A 202 20.34 3.68 -9.63
C ASP A 202 21.33 4.27 -8.61
N LEU A 203 21.48 5.59 -8.58
CA LEU A 203 22.43 6.26 -7.70
C LEU A 203 21.96 6.33 -6.24
N VAL A 204 20.65 6.46 -6.02
CA VAL A 204 20.12 6.62 -4.65
C VAL A 204 19.87 5.29 -3.95
N ASP A 205 20.03 4.14 -4.61
CA ASP A 205 19.97 2.82 -4.00
C ASP A 205 21.02 2.64 -2.89
N ASP A 206 22.24 3.13 -3.12
CA ASP A 206 23.31 3.14 -2.11
C ASP A 206 22.94 3.92 -0.83
N TYR A 207 21.93 4.78 -0.92
CA TYR A 207 21.42 5.61 0.20
C TYR A 207 20.08 5.11 0.74
N GLN A 208 19.59 3.97 0.27
CA GLN A 208 18.31 3.36 0.70
C GLN A 208 17.10 4.28 0.53
N ILE A 209 17.11 5.13 -0.50
CA ILE A 209 16.01 6.05 -0.80
C ILE A 209 14.88 5.30 -1.52
N GLY A 210 13.69 5.34 -0.96
CA GLY A 210 12.55 4.57 -1.43
C GLY A 210 12.06 4.96 -2.83
N ARG A 211 12.15 6.25 -3.24
CA ARG A 211 11.62 6.69 -4.54
C ARG A 211 12.43 7.83 -5.15
N VAL A 212 12.55 7.83 -6.48
CA VAL A 212 12.86 9.01 -7.28
C VAL A 212 11.59 9.48 -7.98
N ILE A 213 11.32 10.79 -7.98
CA ILE A 213 10.08 11.33 -8.55
C ILE A 213 10.40 12.37 -9.62
N ALA A 214 9.97 12.12 -10.84
CA ALA A 214 9.92 13.11 -11.90
C ALA A 214 8.75 14.09 -11.67
N ARG A 215 9.06 15.37 -11.61
CA ARG A 215 8.11 16.46 -11.39
C ARG A 215 8.11 17.46 -12.57
N PRO A 216 7.54 17.07 -13.72
CA PRO A 216 7.47 17.96 -14.86
C PRO A 216 6.53 19.14 -14.58
N PHE A 217 6.88 20.30 -15.14
CA PHE A 217 6.07 21.51 -15.04
C PHE A 217 6.13 22.32 -16.35
N ILE A 218 5.17 23.22 -16.52
CA ILE A 218 5.04 24.14 -17.67
C ILE A 218 4.75 25.55 -17.16
N GLY A 219 4.74 26.52 -18.07
CA GLY A 219 4.34 27.90 -17.80
C GLY A 219 5.49 28.88 -17.88
N LYS A 220 5.30 30.05 -17.27
CA LYS A 220 6.26 31.17 -17.27
C LYS A 220 6.52 31.65 -15.85
N PRO A 221 7.60 32.41 -15.60
CA PRO A 221 7.85 33.00 -14.29
C PRO A 221 6.61 33.65 -13.70
N GLY A 222 6.27 33.30 -12.46
CA GLY A 222 5.06 33.75 -11.75
C GLY A 222 3.77 32.99 -12.09
N SER A 223 3.81 32.00 -13.00
CA SER A 223 2.64 31.18 -13.38
C SER A 223 3.01 29.75 -13.76
N PHE A 224 3.97 29.17 -13.08
CA PHE A 224 4.32 27.76 -13.28
C PHE A 224 3.24 26.82 -12.74
N SER A 225 3.01 25.72 -13.44
CA SER A 225 2.09 24.66 -13.03
C SER A 225 2.67 23.29 -13.31
N ARG A 226 2.45 22.35 -12.40
CA ARG A 226 2.82 20.95 -12.61
C ARG A 226 1.92 20.32 -13.66
N THR A 227 2.48 19.41 -14.44
CA THR A 227 1.71 18.63 -15.41
C THR A 227 1.30 17.26 -14.83
N GLY A 228 0.42 16.57 -15.53
CA GLY A 228 0.04 15.19 -15.22
C GLY A 228 1.09 14.14 -15.59
N ASN A 229 2.21 14.54 -16.21
CA ASN A 229 3.28 13.63 -16.65
C ASN A 229 4.27 13.26 -15.52
N ARG A 230 3.83 13.37 -14.24
CA ARG A 230 4.58 12.86 -13.09
C ARG A 230 4.84 11.37 -13.27
N ARG A 231 6.05 10.94 -12.92
CA ARG A 231 6.42 9.53 -12.85
C ARG A 231 7.23 9.27 -11.59
N ASP A 232 6.85 8.21 -10.89
CA ASP A 232 7.54 7.74 -9.70
C ASP A 232 8.37 6.50 -10.06
N TYR A 233 9.63 6.51 -9.67
CA TYR A 233 10.56 5.40 -9.82
C TYR A 233 10.81 4.83 -8.42
N ALA A 234 10.00 3.84 -8.04
CA ALA A 234 10.16 3.15 -6.77
C ALA A 234 11.39 2.22 -6.80
N THR A 235 11.99 2.00 -5.64
CA THR A 235 12.97 0.92 -5.50
C THR A 235 12.29 -0.43 -5.67
N LEU A 236 13.04 -1.42 -6.14
CA LEU A 236 12.53 -2.79 -6.26
C LEU A 236 12.41 -3.43 -4.87
N PRO A 237 11.50 -4.40 -4.69
CA PRO A 237 11.56 -5.29 -3.54
C PRO A 237 12.96 -5.89 -3.40
N PRO A 238 13.50 -5.99 -2.16
CA PRO A 238 14.89 -6.43 -1.95
C PRO A 238 15.14 -7.91 -2.25
N ALA A 239 14.08 -8.68 -2.54
CA ALA A 239 14.15 -10.07 -2.95
C ALA A 239 12.95 -10.42 -3.84
N PRO A 240 12.96 -11.58 -4.54
CA PRO A 240 11.80 -12.06 -5.29
C PRO A 240 10.58 -12.25 -4.38
N THR A 241 9.44 -11.69 -4.79
CA THR A 241 8.15 -11.75 -4.11
C THR A 241 7.29 -12.90 -4.63
N LEU A 242 6.15 -13.15 -4.01
CA LEU A 242 5.12 -14.08 -4.53
C LEU A 242 4.78 -13.79 -6.01
N LEU A 243 4.79 -12.50 -6.40
CA LEU A 243 4.49 -12.08 -7.76
C LEU A 243 5.53 -12.59 -8.77
N ASP A 244 6.80 -12.56 -8.39
CA ASP A 244 7.90 -13.06 -9.21
C ASP A 244 7.81 -14.58 -9.38
N PHE A 245 7.56 -15.32 -8.30
CA PHE A 245 7.39 -16.78 -8.34
C PHE A 245 6.23 -17.19 -9.23
N LEU A 246 5.11 -16.45 -9.20
CA LEU A 246 3.97 -16.68 -10.09
C LEU A 246 4.35 -16.47 -11.56
N LYS A 247 4.99 -15.34 -11.86
CA LYS A 247 5.41 -15.00 -13.23
C LYS A 247 6.41 -16.00 -13.77
N GLU A 248 7.39 -16.42 -12.96
CA GLU A 248 8.36 -17.47 -13.33
C GLU A 248 7.70 -18.82 -13.58
N ALA A 249 6.62 -19.13 -12.85
CA ALA A 249 5.80 -20.31 -13.07
C ALA A 249 4.86 -20.19 -14.29
N GLY A 250 4.95 -19.11 -15.07
CA GLY A 250 4.12 -18.84 -16.26
C GLY A 250 2.66 -18.55 -15.93
N ARG A 251 2.38 -17.99 -14.74
CA ARG A 251 1.03 -17.65 -14.30
C ARG A 251 0.76 -16.16 -14.37
N GLU A 252 -0.52 -15.80 -14.49
CA GLU A 252 -0.94 -14.41 -14.56
C GLU A 252 -0.90 -13.75 -13.18
N VAL A 253 -0.33 -12.57 -13.12
CA VAL A 253 -0.37 -11.64 -11.99
C VAL A 253 -1.03 -10.35 -12.48
N ILE A 254 -2.29 -10.18 -12.11
CA ILE A 254 -3.14 -9.06 -12.52
C ILE A 254 -3.13 -8.02 -11.40
N ALA A 255 -2.40 -6.95 -11.62
CA ALA A 255 -2.26 -5.83 -10.69
C ALA A 255 -3.32 -4.76 -10.96
N ILE A 256 -4.13 -4.42 -9.97
CA ILE A 256 -5.21 -3.43 -10.09
C ILE A 256 -4.93 -2.23 -9.18
N GLY A 257 -5.09 -1.03 -9.74
CA GLY A 257 -4.81 0.22 -9.06
C GLY A 257 -3.31 0.47 -8.93
N LYS A 258 -2.82 0.73 -7.72
CA LYS A 258 -1.41 1.07 -7.46
C LYS A 258 -0.46 -0.12 -7.30
N ILE A 259 -0.94 -1.35 -7.38
CA ILE A 259 -0.10 -2.54 -7.15
C ILE A 259 1.12 -2.56 -8.06
N ALA A 260 0.97 -2.26 -9.35
CA ALA A 260 2.10 -2.23 -10.27
C ALA A 260 3.17 -1.20 -9.87
N ASP A 261 2.76 0.00 -9.48
CA ASP A 261 3.68 1.05 -9.02
C ASP A 261 4.38 0.66 -7.70
N ILE A 262 3.64 0.04 -6.75
CA ILE A 262 4.18 -0.39 -5.45
C ILE A 262 5.27 -1.45 -5.62
N PHE A 263 5.10 -2.37 -6.56
CA PHE A 263 6.08 -3.41 -6.88
C PHE A 263 7.06 -2.99 -8.00
N ALA A 264 7.11 -1.71 -8.36
CA ALA A 264 7.95 -1.19 -9.45
C ALA A 264 7.83 -2.02 -10.74
N HIS A 265 6.62 -2.48 -11.05
CA HIS A 265 6.24 -3.37 -12.16
C HIS A 265 6.91 -4.76 -12.16
N GLN A 266 7.65 -5.11 -11.08
CA GLN A 266 8.28 -6.42 -10.93
C GLN A 266 7.23 -7.50 -10.65
N GLY A 267 7.37 -8.66 -11.29
CA GLY A 267 6.45 -9.80 -11.12
C GLY A 267 5.06 -9.62 -11.76
N ILE A 268 4.73 -8.47 -12.33
CA ILE A 268 3.43 -8.17 -12.94
C ILE A 268 3.35 -8.71 -14.38
N THR A 269 2.22 -9.31 -14.75
CA THR A 269 1.94 -9.73 -16.13
C THR A 269 0.88 -8.84 -16.80
N GLN A 270 -0.06 -8.32 -16.02
CA GLN A 270 -1.10 -7.41 -16.49
C GLN A 270 -1.34 -6.29 -15.47
N GLU A 271 -1.41 -5.06 -15.95
CA GLU A 271 -1.77 -3.88 -15.16
C GLU A 271 -3.14 -3.36 -15.58
N ILE A 272 -4.01 -3.09 -14.60
CA ILE A 272 -5.32 -2.47 -14.80
C ILE A 272 -5.40 -1.20 -13.95
N LYS A 273 -5.39 -0.05 -14.61
CA LYS A 273 -5.56 1.26 -13.96
C LYS A 273 -7.02 1.52 -13.66
N ALA A 274 -7.30 1.84 -12.42
CA ALA A 274 -8.60 2.27 -11.94
C ALA A 274 -8.42 3.27 -10.80
N ASP A 275 -9.33 4.22 -10.65
CA ASP A 275 -9.27 5.28 -9.65
C ASP A 275 -10.55 5.29 -8.82
N GLY A 276 -10.38 5.31 -7.51
CA GLY A 276 -11.46 5.21 -6.53
C GLY A 276 -11.96 3.79 -6.27
N ASN A 277 -12.33 3.50 -5.01
CA ASN A 277 -12.66 2.15 -4.54
C ASN A 277 -13.76 1.47 -5.37
N LYS A 278 -14.73 2.25 -5.89
CA LYS A 278 -15.78 1.69 -6.74
C LYS A 278 -15.22 1.13 -8.04
N ALA A 279 -14.41 1.91 -8.76
CA ALA A 279 -13.81 1.48 -10.03
C ALA A 279 -12.78 0.34 -9.82
N LEU A 280 -12.03 0.38 -8.72
CA LEU A 280 -11.12 -0.70 -8.33
C LEU A 280 -11.87 -2.01 -8.10
N PHE A 281 -13.03 -1.97 -7.45
CA PHE A 281 -13.86 -3.15 -7.26
C PHE A 281 -14.48 -3.67 -8.58
N ASP A 282 -14.96 -2.77 -9.46
CA ASP A 282 -15.46 -3.13 -10.80
C ASP A 282 -14.36 -3.82 -11.62
N ALA A 283 -13.14 -3.29 -11.60
CA ALA A 283 -11.98 -3.89 -12.26
C ALA A 283 -11.62 -5.27 -11.68
N THR A 284 -11.71 -5.43 -10.35
CA THR A 284 -11.47 -6.70 -9.66
C THR A 284 -12.48 -7.78 -10.11
N LEU A 285 -13.77 -7.44 -10.16
CA LEU A 285 -14.79 -8.37 -10.64
C LEU A 285 -14.53 -8.80 -12.09
N THR A 286 -14.24 -7.85 -12.96
CA THR A 286 -13.92 -8.12 -14.38
C THR A 286 -12.69 -9.01 -14.53
N ALA A 287 -11.63 -8.74 -13.74
CA ALA A 287 -10.44 -9.58 -13.73
C ALA A 287 -10.76 -11.00 -13.25
N MET A 288 -11.55 -11.15 -12.20
CA MET A 288 -11.93 -12.47 -11.67
C MET A 288 -12.84 -13.26 -12.60
N GLU A 289 -13.62 -12.62 -13.47
CA GLU A 289 -14.41 -13.33 -14.50
C GLU A 289 -13.51 -14.03 -15.53
N THR A 290 -12.38 -13.43 -15.88
CA THR A 290 -11.53 -13.85 -17.01
C THR A 290 -10.20 -14.49 -16.59
N ALA A 291 -9.74 -14.28 -15.36
CA ALA A 291 -8.45 -14.78 -14.87
C ALA A 291 -8.36 -16.32 -15.01
N PRO A 292 -7.26 -16.83 -15.59
CA PRO A 292 -7.05 -18.26 -15.74
C PRO A 292 -6.77 -18.95 -14.39
N PRO A 293 -6.91 -20.29 -14.29
CA PRO A 293 -6.55 -21.03 -13.09
C PRO A 293 -5.10 -20.80 -12.65
N GLY A 294 -4.88 -20.66 -11.36
CA GLY A 294 -3.56 -20.42 -10.78
C GLY A 294 -3.09 -18.96 -10.83
N SER A 295 -3.93 -18.03 -11.30
CA SER A 295 -3.61 -16.59 -11.31
C SER A 295 -3.76 -15.94 -9.95
N LEU A 296 -3.08 -14.80 -9.80
CA LEU A 296 -3.28 -13.83 -8.73
C LEU A 296 -3.94 -12.56 -9.29
N VAL A 297 -5.08 -12.17 -8.71
CA VAL A 297 -5.67 -10.84 -8.87
C VAL A 297 -5.39 -10.07 -7.59
N PHE A 298 -4.64 -8.97 -7.69
CA PHE A 298 -4.23 -8.18 -6.53
C PHE A 298 -4.70 -6.74 -6.69
N THR A 299 -5.57 -6.29 -5.77
CA THR A 299 -6.15 -4.95 -5.80
C THR A 299 -5.82 -4.18 -4.53
N ASN A 300 -5.30 -2.97 -4.68
CA ASN A 300 -5.12 -2.01 -3.59
C ASN A 300 -6.28 -1.01 -3.58
N PHE A 301 -7.11 -1.04 -2.54
CA PHE A 301 -8.21 -0.10 -2.29
C PHE A 301 -7.69 1.15 -1.58
N VAL A 302 -7.00 1.99 -2.34
CA VAL A 302 -6.19 3.11 -1.85
C VAL A 302 -6.98 4.25 -1.22
N ASP A 303 -8.29 4.39 -1.50
CA ASP A 303 -9.09 5.50 -0.94
C ASP A 303 -9.19 5.43 0.58
N PHE A 304 -9.15 4.24 1.17
CA PHE A 304 -9.17 4.07 2.62
C PHE A 304 -8.04 4.89 3.27
N ASP A 305 -6.85 4.80 2.70
CA ASP A 305 -5.69 5.58 3.14
C ASP A 305 -5.72 7.03 2.63
N SER A 306 -5.63 7.22 1.32
CA SER A 306 -5.36 8.52 0.71
C SER A 306 -6.49 9.53 0.85
N SER A 307 -7.74 9.05 0.83
CA SER A 307 -8.94 9.90 0.84
C SER A 307 -9.52 10.07 2.25
N TYR A 308 -9.28 9.10 3.15
CA TYR A 308 -9.92 9.10 4.48
C TYR A 308 -8.91 9.01 5.63
N GLY A 309 -7.95 8.08 5.61
CA GLY A 309 -6.95 7.90 6.66
C GLY A 309 -6.10 9.16 6.86
N HIS A 310 -5.31 9.54 5.87
CA HIS A 310 -4.47 10.75 5.90
C HIS A 310 -5.25 12.06 6.09
N ARG A 311 -6.53 12.08 5.68
CA ARG A 311 -7.39 13.28 5.82
C ARG A 311 -8.17 13.31 7.11
N ARG A 312 -8.02 12.28 7.95
CA ARG A 312 -8.74 12.16 9.23
C ARG A 312 -10.27 12.25 9.06
N ASP A 313 -10.80 11.77 7.90
CA ASP A 313 -12.24 11.71 7.62
C ASP A 313 -12.84 10.39 8.08
N VAL A 314 -13.17 10.30 9.37
CA VAL A 314 -13.77 9.12 10.00
C VAL A 314 -15.09 8.72 9.33
N ALA A 315 -15.94 9.70 8.99
CA ALA A 315 -17.21 9.44 8.34
C ALA A 315 -17.06 8.89 6.93
N GLY A 316 -16.11 9.43 6.16
CA GLY A 316 -15.76 8.94 4.82
C GLY A 316 -15.19 7.54 4.87
N TYR A 317 -14.29 7.25 5.83
CA TYR A 317 -13.71 5.92 6.01
C TYR A 317 -14.77 4.87 6.33
N ALA A 318 -15.65 5.16 7.31
CA ALA A 318 -16.76 4.27 7.68
C ALA A 318 -17.70 4.01 6.49
N HIS A 319 -18.05 5.06 5.74
CA HIS A 319 -18.88 4.92 4.56
C HIS A 319 -18.22 4.05 3.48
N ALA A 320 -16.93 4.25 3.24
CA ALA A 320 -16.18 3.45 2.28
C ALA A 320 -16.13 1.96 2.67
N LEU A 321 -15.97 1.65 3.98
CA LEU A 321 -16.06 0.28 4.49
C LEU A 321 -17.44 -0.34 4.26
N GLU A 322 -18.52 0.41 4.52
CA GLU A 322 -19.90 -0.04 4.29
C GLU A 322 -20.14 -0.33 2.80
N GLN A 323 -19.67 0.54 1.91
CA GLN A 323 -19.77 0.34 0.46
C GLN A 323 -18.95 -0.86 -0.03
N PHE A 324 -17.73 -1.02 0.47
CA PHE A 324 -16.87 -2.14 0.15
C PHE A 324 -17.51 -3.46 0.60
N ASP A 325 -18.01 -3.52 1.83
CA ASP A 325 -18.66 -4.69 2.41
C ASP A 325 -19.87 -5.14 1.57
N GLN A 326 -20.72 -4.20 1.14
CA GLN A 326 -21.90 -4.48 0.34
C GLN A 326 -21.58 -5.13 -1.01
N ARG A 327 -20.38 -4.94 -1.54
CA ARG A 327 -19.95 -5.49 -2.82
C ARG A 327 -19.30 -6.87 -2.73
N LEU A 328 -18.87 -7.31 -1.54
CA LEU A 328 -18.24 -8.63 -1.36
C LEU A 328 -19.07 -9.80 -1.92
N PRO A 329 -20.41 -9.84 -1.80
CA PRO A 329 -21.21 -10.89 -2.41
C PRO A 329 -21.14 -10.97 -3.95
N GLU A 330 -20.82 -9.85 -4.63
CA GLU A 330 -20.62 -9.86 -6.08
C GLU A 330 -19.39 -10.70 -6.42
N LEU A 331 -18.29 -10.51 -5.69
CA LEU A 331 -17.06 -11.28 -5.86
C LEU A 331 -17.25 -12.75 -5.46
N PHE A 332 -17.93 -13.02 -4.32
CA PHE A 332 -18.13 -14.40 -3.86
C PHE A 332 -18.90 -15.26 -4.86
N LYS A 333 -19.80 -14.68 -5.65
CA LYS A 333 -20.54 -15.40 -6.73
C LYS A 333 -19.65 -15.79 -7.92
N LEU A 334 -18.50 -15.17 -8.10
CA LEU A 334 -17.57 -15.45 -9.20
C LEU A 334 -16.54 -16.54 -8.83
N LEU A 335 -16.48 -16.93 -7.55
CA LEU A 335 -15.51 -17.90 -7.08
C LEU A 335 -15.84 -19.30 -7.57
N LYS A 336 -14.79 -20.03 -7.90
CA LYS A 336 -14.82 -21.48 -8.16
C LYS A 336 -14.36 -22.21 -6.91
N ALA A 337 -14.66 -23.48 -6.83
CA ALA A 337 -14.46 -24.30 -5.63
C ALA A 337 -13.05 -24.26 -5.00
N ASP A 338 -12.00 -24.03 -5.79
CA ASP A 338 -10.61 -23.97 -5.32
C ASP A 338 -10.05 -22.54 -5.20
N ASP A 339 -10.86 -21.51 -5.51
CA ASP A 339 -10.44 -20.13 -5.42
C ASP A 339 -10.38 -19.66 -3.97
N LEU A 340 -9.45 -18.73 -3.70
CA LEU A 340 -9.34 -18.04 -2.43
C LEU A 340 -9.48 -16.52 -2.61
N VAL A 341 -10.16 -15.90 -1.67
CA VAL A 341 -10.15 -14.45 -1.47
C VAL A 341 -9.44 -14.16 -0.15
N VAL A 342 -8.45 -13.28 -0.18
CA VAL A 342 -7.76 -12.76 1.00
C VAL A 342 -8.10 -11.30 1.16
N LEU A 343 -8.60 -10.93 2.34
CA LEU A 343 -8.77 -9.54 2.75
C LEU A 343 -7.73 -9.25 3.82
N ALA A 344 -6.88 -8.27 3.55
CA ALA A 344 -5.81 -7.84 4.43
C ALA A 344 -5.60 -6.33 4.33
N ALA A 345 -4.63 -5.81 5.04
CA ALA A 345 -4.14 -4.44 4.92
C ALA A 345 -2.61 -4.47 4.82
N ASP A 346 -1.99 -3.31 4.71
CA ASP A 346 -0.54 -3.13 4.66
C ASP A 346 0.01 -2.39 5.89
N HIS A 347 -0.80 -1.57 6.55
CA HIS A 347 -0.51 -0.82 7.78
C HIS A 347 -1.81 -0.29 8.40
N GLY A 348 -1.73 0.58 9.39
CA GLY A 348 -2.85 1.39 9.89
C GLY A 348 -2.75 2.85 9.39
N CYS A 349 -3.86 3.58 9.46
CA CYS A 349 -3.90 5.04 9.35
C CYS A 349 -5.14 5.55 10.10
N ASP A 350 -5.09 5.49 11.41
CA ASP A 350 -6.23 5.79 12.29
C ASP A 350 -6.71 7.24 12.10
N PRO A 351 -7.92 7.44 11.56
CA PRO A 351 -8.41 8.77 11.24
C PRO A 351 -8.78 9.60 12.48
N THR A 352 -8.69 9.02 13.67
CA THR A 352 -8.90 9.72 14.95
C THR A 352 -7.58 10.06 15.65
N PHE A 353 -6.44 9.54 15.13
CA PHE A 353 -5.13 9.71 15.73
C PHE A 353 -4.51 11.06 15.34
N PRO A 354 -3.65 11.66 16.19
CA PRO A 354 -2.97 12.92 15.88
C PRO A 354 -2.10 12.86 14.62
N GLY A 355 -1.87 14.00 13.98
CA GLY A 355 -1.08 14.10 12.76
C GLY A 355 -1.82 13.63 11.51
N SER A 356 -1.09 13.24 10.48
CA SER A 356 -1.63 12.74 9.20
C SER A 356 -0.84 11.56 8.67
N ASP A 357 0.00 10.93 9.50
CA ASP A 357 0.87 9.82 9.10
C ASP A 357 0.16 8.47 9.31
N HIS A 358 0.72 7.42 8.71
CA HIS A 358 0.33 6.04 8.98
C HIS A 358 0.55 5.67 10.43
N THR A 359 -0.17 4.68 10.93
CA THR A 359 -0.04 4.15 12.29
C THR A 359 0.45 2.70 12.27
N ARG A 360 1.40 2.39 13.18
CA ARG A 360 2.00 1.07 13.35
C ARG A 360 1.02 0.12 14.02
N GLU A 361 0.28 -0.63 13.21
CA GLU A 361 -0.79 -1.49 13.67
C GLU A 361 -0.66 -2.93 13.16
N HIS A 362 -1.26 -3.88 13.88
CA HIS A 362 -1.58 -5.20 13.34
C HIS A 362 -2.60 -5.07 12.21
N ILE A 363 -2.54 -5.97 11.25
CA ILE A 363 -3.51 -6.03 10.14
C ILE A 363 -4.43 -7.25 10.26
N PRO A 364 -5.68 -7.18 9.77
CA PRO A 364 -6.53 -8.35 9.66
C PRO A 364 -6.01 -9.28 8.57
N VAL A 365 -6.19 -10.59 8.78
CA VAL A 365 -6.00 -11.63 7.78
C VAL A 365 -7.27 -12.47 7.74
N LEU A 366 -8.09 -12.23 6.71
CA LEU A 366 -9.36 -12.93 6.51
C LEU A 366 -9.27 -13.68 5.18
N VAL A 367 -9.48 -15.00 5.21
CA VAL A 367 -9.38 -15.83 4.00
C VAL A 367 -10.68 -16.57 3.78
N TYR A 368 -11.30 -16.34 2.64
CA TYR A 368 -12.53 -16.99 2.23
C TYR A 368 -12.31 -17.89 0.99
N GLY A 369 -12.92 -19.06 1.02
CA GLY A 369 -13.03 -20.00 -0.09
C GLY A 369 -14.16 -21.00 0.18
N GLU A 370 -14.82 -21.49 -0.85
CA GLU A 370 -15.98 -22.39 -0.68
C GLU A 370 -15.68 -23.65 0.13
N LYS A 371 -14.43 -24.14 0.05
CA LYS A 371 -13.97 -25.36 0.74
C LYS A 371 -13.40 -25.12 2.12
N LEU A 372 -13.22 -23.85 2.53
CA LEU A 372 -12.66 -23.55 3.83
C LEU A 372 -13.70 -23.65 4.93
N SER A 373 -13.36 -24.37 6.00
CA SER A 373 -14.12 -24.34 7.25
C SER A 373 -13.72 -23.12 8.09
N SER A 374 -14.52 -22.79 9.10
CA SER A 374 -14.18 -21.76 10.06
C SER A 374 -12.93 -22.14 10.85
N ARG A 375 -11.89 -21.31 10.84
CA ARG A 375 -10.67 -21.53 11.61
C ARG A 375 -10.02 -20.22 12.05
N PHE A 376 -9.74 -20.13 13.35
CA PHE A 376 -8.89 -19.06 13.87
C PHE A 376 -7.41 -19.41 13.61
N ILE A 377 -6.73 -18.65 12.77
CA ILE A 377 -5.31 -18.86 12.45
C ILE A 377 -4.35 -18.19 13.45
N GLY A 378 -4.92 -17.54 14.47
CA GLY A 378 -4.14 -16.92 15.54
C GLY A 378 -3.46 -15.62 15.11
N ARG A 379 -2.47 -15.23 15.91
CA ARG A 379 -1.50 -14.20 15.58
C ARG A 379 -0.48 -14.79 14.59
N ARG A 380 -0.28 -14.06 13.50
CA ARG A 380 0.83 -14.33 12.57
C ARG A 380 1.98 -13.39 12.90
N ASP A 381 3.19 -13.92 13.00
CA ASP A 381 4.37 -13.15 13.41
C ASP A 381 4.97 -12.32 12.27
N SER A 382 4.46 -12.46 11.05
CA SER A 382 4.81 -11.65 9.88
C SER A 382 3.64 -11.59 8.90
N PHE A 383 3.52 -10.47 8.15
CA PHE A 383 2.64 -10.40 6.99
C PHE A 383 3.05 -11.40 5.90
N ALA A 384 4.33 -11.79 5.86
CA ALA A 384 4.86 -12.77 4.92
C ALA A 384 4.20 -14.15 5.02
N ASP A 385 3.55 -14.46 6.14
CA ASP A 385 2.78 -15.70 6.32
C ASP A 385 1.61 -15.79 5.33
N VAL A 386 1.06 -14.63 4.91
CA VAL A 386 0.04 -14.57 3.85
C VAL A 386 0.65 -15.02 2.53
N GLY A 387 1.75 -14.39 2.11
CA GLY A 387 2.44 -14.74 0.86
C GLY A 387 2.84 -16.22 0.81
N GLN A 388 3.42 -16.74 1.91
CA GLN A 388 3.81 -18.14 2.02
C GLN A 388 2.60 -19.08 1.94
N SER A 389 1.47 -18.73 2.56
CA SER A 389 0.24 -19.53 2.49
C SER A 389 -0.34 -19.57 1.08
N LEU A 390 -0.26 -18.46 0.35
CA LEU A 390 -0.69 -18.39 -1.04
C LEU A 390 0.26 -19.14 -1.97
N ALA A 391 1.56 -19.10 -1.72
CA ALA A 391 2.52 -19.91 -2.46
C ALA A 391 2.23 -21.42 -2.32
N GLU A 392 1.92 -21.88 -1.09
CA GLU A 392 1.51 -23.28 -0.85
C GLU A 392 0.21 -23.62 -1.58
N HIS A 393 -0.84 -22.80 -1.42
CA HIS A 393 -2.13 -23.01 -2.10
C HIS A 393 -1.99 -23.11 -3.62
N LEU A 394 -1.11 -22.29 -4.17
CA LEU A 394 -0.84 -22.23 -5.62
C LEU A 394 0.22 -23.25 -6.07
N ASN A 395 0.71 -24.14 -5.19
CA ASN A 395 1.76 -25.12 -5.48
C ASN A 395 3.02 -24.47 -6.11
N LEU A 396 3.49 -23.37 -5.53
CA LEU A 396 4.76 -22.74 -5.85
C LEU A 396 5.85 -23.23 -4.91
N ALA A 397 7.10 -22.96 -5.25
CA ALA A 397 8.21 -23.15 -4.31
C ALA A 397 8.00 -22.27 -3.07
N PRO A 398 8.46 -22.70 -1.88
CA PRO A 398 8.40 -21.88 -0.68
C PRO A 398 9.11 -20.53 -0.88
N LEU A 399 8.51 -19.47 -0.35
CA LEU A 399 9.14 -18.14 -0.30
C LEU A 399 10.26 -18.12 0.74
N LEU A 400 11.07 -17.07 0.72
CA LEU A 400 12.19 -16.92 1.68
C LEU A 400 11.71 -16.68 3.11
N HIS A 401 10.55 -16.04 3.28
CA HIS A 401 9.99 -15.67 4.57
C HIS A 401 8.54 -16.12 4.68
N GLY A 402 8.07 -16.18 5.92
CA GLY A 402 6.71 -16.55 6.26
C GLY A 402 6.51 -18.02 6.55
N VAL A 403 5.46 -18.31 7.31
CA VAL A 403 5.01 -19.66 7.68
C VAL A 403 3.57 -19.83 7.23
N SER A 404 3.32 -20.83 6.38
CA SER A 404 1.98 -21.09 5.87
C SER A 404 1.01 -21.47 7.00
N PHE A 405 -0.19 -20.94 6.91
CA PHE A 405 -1.34 -21.34 7.73
C PHE A 405 -2.33 -22.24 6.99
N MET A 406 -2.00 -22.67 5.75
CA MET A 406 -2.91 -23.53 4.96
C MET A 406 -2.88 -25.00 5.38
N GLY A 407 -1.77 -25.48 5.93
CA GLY A 407 -1.63 -26.88 6.38
C GLY A 407 -2.59 -27.26 7.50
N GLU A 408 -2.77 -28.57 7.73
CA GLU A 408 -3.52 -29.10 8.87
C GLU A 408 -2.82 -28.69 10.18
N ASP A 409 -3.60 -28.44 11.23
CA ASP A 409 -3.09 -28.12 12.57
C ASP A 409 -2.15 -29.23 13.07
N THR A 410 -0.84 -29.03 12.97
CA THR A 410 0.17 -29.89 13.62
C THR A 410 0.40 -29.53 15.10
N HIS A 411 -0.42 -28.63 15.65
CA HIS A 411 -0.38 -28.25 17.06
C HIS A 411 -1.64 -28.74 17.79
N LYS A 412 -1.57 -29.99 18.28
CA LYS A 412 -2.39 -30.48 19.40
C LYS A 412 -1.68 -30.17 20.70
#